data_94950e2e7bc89fd7e9bee56eecd9bf06
#
_entry.id   94950e2e7bc89fd7e9bee56eecd9bf06
#
_cell.length_a   1.000
_cell.length_b   1.000
_cell.length_c   1.000
_cell.angle_alpha   90.00
_cell.angle_beta   90.00
_cell.angle_gamma   90.00
#
_symmetry.space_group_name_H-M   'P 1'
#
loop_
_entity.id
_entity.type
_entity.pdbx_description
1 polymer ?
#
loop_
_entity_poly.entity_id
_entity_poly.type
_entity_poly.pdbx_seq_one_letter_code
_entity_poly.pdbx_strand_id
1 'polypeptide(L)'
;MSKENINVPQRINEMEDILDKAIQKMDALEEKMAKFEAFQPEIQKLEAYYTSPQWKEDFAADEAGEYPENLKRGVLSEDGIWNVLERNKELLEKTGSDSADSEENPAGESAEYAEVIGMFHRMWDGFPGLARLIDRNHHVIAANPVALEKGFAPGSVCAKVGAPEIHRGCKLAEMFRTGEARTDRVIPDRVRGWMPVEGYPDLCVHFAVMIPKES
;
A
#
# COMPACT_ATOMS: atom_id res chain seq x y z
N MET A 1 -39.32 33.58 48.73
CA MET A 1 -38.29 32.55 48.88
C MET A 1 -37.14 32.92 47.96
N SER A 2 -36.09 33.50 48.49
CA SER A 2 -34.90 33.89 47.73
C SER A 2 -34.16 32.63 47.31
N LYS A 3 -33.90 32.47 46.01
CA LYS A 3 -32.99 31.43 45.51
C LYS A 3 -31.58 31.73 46.04
N GLU A 4 -31.10 30.91 46.96
CA GLU A 4 -29.70 30.96 47.41
C GLU A 4 -28.80 30.85 46.17
N ASN A 5 -27.88 31.79 46.05
CA ASN A 5 -26.89 31.83 44.99
C ASN A 5 -25.87 30.70 45.26
N ILE A 6 -26.11 29.50 44.73
CA ILE A 6 -25.22 28.35 44.88
C ILE A 6 -23.94 28.67 44.10
N ASN A 7 -22.85 28.89 44.83
CA ASN A 7 -21.53 29.11 44.24
C ASN A 7 -21.04 27.79 43.60
N VAL A 8 -21.22 27.66 42.29
CA VAL A 8 -20.75 26.50 41.52
C VAL A 8 -19.22 26.56 41.44
N PRO A 9 -18.50 25.51 41.87
CA PRO A 9 -17.05 25.49 41.75
C PRO A 9 -16.59 25.66 40.30
N GLN A 10 -15.62 26.52 40.05
CA GLN A 10 -15.08 26.82 38.71
C GLN A 10 -14.68 25.55 37.92
N ARG A 11 -14.12 24.54 38.63
CA ARG A 11 -13.76 23.24 38.02
C ARG A 11 -14.93 22.52 37.36
N ILE A 12 -16.18 22.72 37.82
CA ILE A 12 -17.36 22.11 37.19
C ILE A 12 -17.60 22.76 35.84
N ASN A 13 -17.55 24.07 35.74
CA ASN A 13 -17.72 24.78 34.47
C ASN A 13 -16.62 24.43 33.49
N GLU A 14 -15.38 24.30 33.96
CA GLU A 14 -14.26 23.85 33.10
C GLU A 14 -14.46 22.42 32.56
N MET A 15 -14.97 21.51 33.38
CA MET A 15 -15.25 20.13 32.95
C MET A 15 -16.47 20.04 32.00
N GLU A 16 -17.52 20.85 32.23
CA GLU A 16 -18.66 20.95 31.31
C GLU A 16 -18.22 21.49 29.95
N ASP A 17 -17.37 22.52 29.90
CA ASP A 17 -16.81 23.05 28.67
C ASP A 17 -15.99 21.98 27.89
N ILE A 18 -15.27 21.14 28.61
CA ILE A 18 -14.52 20.01 27.98
C ILE A 18 -15.48 18.95 27.50
N LEU A 19 -16.51 18.60 28.26
CA LEU A 19 -17.53 17.62 27.90
C LEU A 19 -18.24 18.03 26.61
N ASP A 20 -18.73 19.26 26.53
CA ASP A 20 -19.41 19.78 25.35
C ASP A 20 -18.52 19.77 24.11
N LYS A 21 -17.25 20.17 24.26
CA LYS A 21 -16.28 20.10 23.16
C LYS A 21 -15.96 18.67 22.74
N ALA A 22 -15.91 17.73 23.67
CA ALA A 22 -15.68 16.31 23.38
C ALA A 22 -16.85 15.74 22.59
N ILE A 23 -18.10 15.99 23.02
CA ILE A 23 -19.31 15.56 22.32
C ILE A 23 -19.30 16.09 20.88
N GLN A 24 -19.12 17.40 20.67
CA GLN A 24 -19.09 18.01 19.34
C GLN A 24 -18.03 17.41 18.43
N LYS A 25 -16.85 17.07 18.98
CA LYS A 25 -15.78 16.46 18.19
C LYS A 25 -16.08 15.01 17.83
N MET A 26 -16.71 14.24 18.72
CA MET A 26 -17.12 12.87 18.46
C MET A 26 -18.23 12.83 17.41
N ASP A 27 -19.28 13.63 17.55
CA ASP A 27 -20.37 13.74 16.57
C ASP A 27 -19.85 14.10 15.16
N ALA A 28 -18.92 15.06 15.08
CA ALA A 28 -18.31 15.45 13.82
C ALA A 28 -17.42 14.35 13.21
N LEU A 29 -16.80 13.50 14.01
CA LEU A 29 -16.05 12.35 13.56
C LEU A 29 -16.98 11.26 13.02
N GLU A 30 -18.02 10.92 13.78
CA GLU A 30 -19.04 9.93 13.38
C GLU A 30 -19.70 10.30 12.06
N GLU A 31 -20.05 11.58 11.85
CA GLU A 31 -20.59 12.03 10.57
C GLU A 31 -19.60 11.84 9.40
N LYS A 32 -18.30 12.08 9.62
CA LYS A 32 -17.27 11.86 8.58
C LYS A 32 -17.07 10.38 8.30
N MET A 33 -17.10 9.54 9.33
CA MET A 33 -17.00 8.09 9.18
C MET A 33 -18.18 7.55 8.37
N ALA A 34 -19.41 7.94 8.69
CA ALA A 34 -20.59 7.53 7.93
C ALA A 34 -20.52 7.94 6.45
N LYS A 35 -20.01 9.15 6.16
CA LYS A 35 -19.78 9.59 4.77
C LYS A 35 -18.70 8.79 4.06
N PHE A 36 -17.66 8.41 4.77
CA PHE A 36 -16.59 7.58 4.22
C PHE A 36 -17.08 6.16 3.93
N GLU A 37 -17.85 5.57 4.82
CA GLU A 37 -18.48 4.27 4.62
C GLU A 37 -19.47 4.29 3.43
N ALA A 38 -20.29 5.32 3.34
CA ALA A 38 -21.21 5.50 2.21
C ALA A 38 -20.50 5.66 0.86
N PHE A 39 -19.23 6.03 0.84
CA PHE A 39 -18.41 6.19 -0.37
C PHE A 39 -17.69 4.89 -0.80
N GLN A 40 -17.69 3.84 0.01
CA GLN A 40 -16.99 2.58 -0.31
C GLN A 40 -17.42 1.94 -1.63
N PRO A 41 -18.71 1.95 -2.05
CA PRO A 41 -19.10 1.42 -3.36
C PRO A 41 -18.41 2.13 -4.55
N GLU A 42 -18.07 3.41 -4.42
CA GLU A 42 -17.34 4.14 -5.46
C GLU A 42 -15.85 3.75 -5.48
N ILE A 43 -15.26 3.49 -4.32
CA ILE A 43 -13.88 2.96 -4.23
C ILE A 43 -13.80 1.56 -4.82
N GLN A 44 -14.79 0.68 -4.56
CA GLN A 44 -14.88 -0.64 -5.17
C GLN A 44 -14.97 -0.58 -6.71
N LYS A 45 -15.69 0.40 -7.26
CA LYS A 45 -15.71 0.61 -8.72
C LYS A 45 -14.34 1.02 -9.26
N LEU A 46 -13.61 1.86 -8.53
CA LEU A 46 -12.26 2.27 -8.90
C LEU A 46 -11.30 1.08 -8.89
N GLU A 47 -11.39 0.22 -7.89
CA GLU A 47 -10.62 -1.02 -7.78
C GLU A 47 -10.96 -2.00 -8.91
N ALA A 48 -12.26 -2.23 -9.17
CA ALA A 48 -12.70 -3.07 -10.28
C ALA A 48 -12.22 -2.56 -11.64
N TYR A 49 -12.20 -1.25 -11.86
CA TYR A 49 -11.62 -0.66 -13.07
C TYR A 49 -10.11 -0.91 -13.13
N TYR A 50 -9.36 -0.64 -12.06
CA TYR A 50 -7.91 -0.81 -12.00
C TYR A 50 -7.44 -2.24 -12.29
N THR A 51 -8.21 -3.24 -11.86
CA THR A 51 -7.93 -4.66 -12.11
C THR A 51 -8.47 -5.19 -13.45
N SER A 52 -9.21 -4.36 -14.20
CA SER A 52 -9.88 -4.75 -15.45
C SER A 52 -8.94 -4.77 -16.66
N PRO A 53 -9.30 -5.53 -17.73
CA PRO A 53 -8.65 -5.42 -19.03
C PRO A 53 -8.75 -4.02 -19.64
N GLN A 54 -9.86 -3.30 -19.40
CA GLN A 54 -10.09 -1.95 -19.92
C GLN A 54 -9.06 -0.95 -19.38
N TRP A 55 -8.72 -1.01 -18.11
CA TRP A 55 -7.67 -0.16 -17.56
C TRP A 55 -6.33 -0.37 -18.28
N LYS A 56 -6.01 -1.61 -18.63
CA LYS A 56 -4.78 -1.93 -19.37
C LYS A 56 -4.78 -1.36 -20.78
N GLU A 57 -5.93 -1.41 -21.45
CA GLU A 57 -6.13 -0.81 -22.77
C GLU A 57 -6.01 0.71 -22.73
N ASP A 58 -6.71 1.34 -21.76
CA ASP A 58 -6.66 2.79 -21.55
C ASP A 58 -5.26 3.29 -21.18
N PHE A 59 -4.54 2.55 -20.34
CA PHE A 59 -3.15 2.86 -19.97
C PHE A 59 -2.22 2.76 -21.18
N ALA A 60 -2.33 1.71 -22.00
CA ALA A 60 -1.53 1.54 -23.22
C ALA A 60 -1.82 2.64 -24.25
N ALA A 61 -3.08 3.04 -24.41
CA ALA A 61 -3.48 4.14 -25.29
C ALA A 61 -2.90 5.49 -24.82
N ASP A 62 -2.85 5.72 -23.50
CA ASP A 62 -2.23 6.91 -22.94
C ASP A 62 -0.71 6.93 -23.16
N GLU A 63 -0.02 5.80 -22.96
CA GLU A 63 1.41 5.68 -23.27
C GLU A 63 1.71 5.89 -24.77
N ALA A 64 0.79 5.50 -25.65
CA ALA A 64 0.87 5.73 -27.08
C ALA A 64 0.59 7.19 -27.49
N GLY A 65 0.14 8.03 -26.54
CA GLY A 65 -0.19 9.43 -26.80
C GLY A 65 -1.51 9.63 -27.54
N GLU A 66 -2.44 8.66 -27.46
CA GLU A 66 -3.72 8.71 -28.15
C GLU A 66 -4.73 9.65 -27.47
N TYR A 67 -4.50 9.99 -26.20
CA TYR A 67 -5.38 10.86 -25.44
C TYR A 67 -4.93 12.33 -25.44
N PRO A 68 -5.88 13.27 -25.35
CA PRO A 68 -5.57 14.71 -25.32
C PRO A 68 -4.66 15.08 -24.16
N GLU A 69 -3.74 16.05 -24.35
CA GLU A 69 -2.80 16.51 -23.32
C GLU A 69 -3.47 17.03 -22.03
N ASN A 70 -4.66 17.60 -22.15
CA ASN A 70 -5.42 18.15 -21.02
C ASN A 70 -6.26 17.11 -20.26
N LEU A 71 -6.21 15.81 -20.62
CA LEU A 71 -6.89 14.75 -19.89
C LEU A 71 -6.28 14.59 -18.48
N LYS A 72 -7.13 14.46 -17.46
CA LYS A 72 -6.69 14.08 -16.12
C LYS A 72 -6.28 12.62 -16.12
N ARG A 73 -5.01 12.35 -15.88
CA ARG A 73 -4.40 11.01 -15.96
C ARG A 73 -4.19 10.31 -14.60
N GLY A 74 -4.79 10.83 -13.53
CA GLY A 74 -4.63 10.24 -12.20
C GLY A 74 -5.06 8.78 -12.12
N VAL A 75 -6.10 8.39 -12.85
CA VAL A 75 -6.58 6.99 -12.92
C VAL A 75 -5.75 6.11 -13.86
N LEU A 76 -4.94 6.70 -14.72
CA LEU A 76 -3.99 6.01 -15.60
C LEU A 76 -2.58 5.99 -14.99
N SER A 77 -2.42 6.49 -13.78
CA SER A 77 -1.19 6.37 -12.99
C SER A 77 -1.30 5.15 -12.09
N GLU A 78 -0.40 4.19 -12.27
CA GLU A 78 -0.32 2.98 -11.43
C GLU A 78 -0.21 3.35 -9.94
N ASP A 79 0.66 4.29 -9.61
CA ASP A 79 0.83 4.77 -8.23
C ASP A 79 -0.42 5.52 -7.71
N GLY A 80 -1.15 6.20 -8.59
CA GLY A 80 -2.30 7.04 -8.21
C GLY A 80 -3.45 6.24 -7.63
N ILE A 81 -3.91 5.22 -8.33
CA ILE A 81 -5.02 4.36 -7.87
C ILE A 81 -4.55 3.50 -6.69
N TRP A 82 -3.39 2.87 -6.81
CA TRP A 82 -2.87 2.00 -5.76
C TRP A 82 -2.76 2.74 -4.41
N ASN A 83 -2.19 3.94 -4.39
CA ASN A 83 -2.08 4.74 -3.17
C ASN A 83 -3.44 5.06 -2.53
N VAL A 84 -4.47 5.28 -3.35
CA VAL A 84 -5.83 5.54 -2.86
C VAL A 84 -6.43 4.29 -2.24
N LEU A 85 -6.32 3.14 -2.90
CA LEU A 85 -6.84 1.86 -2.42
C LEU A 85 -6.16 1.43 -1.11
N GLU A 86 -4.84 1.53 -1.04
CA GLU A 86 -4.08 1.20 0.17
C GLU A 86 -4.43 2.13 1.32
N ARG A 87 -4.53 3.44 1.07
CA ARG A 87 -4.97 4.38 2.10
C ARG A 87 -6.40 4.10 2.57
N ASN A 88 -7.28 3.67 1.66
CA ASN A 88 -8.64 3.27 2.02
C ASN A 88 -8.63 2.09 2.98
N LYS A 89 -7.86 1.04 2.68
CA LYS A 89 -7.68 -0.13 3.54
C LYS A 89 -7.20 0.28 4.94
N GLU A 90 -6.15 1.11 5.03
CA GLU A 90 -5.65 1.62 6.31
C GLU A 90 -6.71 2.38 7.13
N LEU A 91 -7.57 3.14 6.45
CA LEU A 91 -8.62 3.90 7.13
C LEU A 91 -9.71 2.97 7.64
N LEU A 92 -10.11 1.94 6.89
CA LEU A 92 -11.07 0.93 7.32
C LEU A 92 -10.55 0.14 8.53
N GLU A 93 -9.29 -0.31 8.52
CA GLU A 93 -8.63 -0.97 9.66
C GLU A 93 -8.67 -0.09 10.93
N LYS A 94 -8.38 1.21 10.79
CA LYS A 94 -8.39 2.17 11.92
C LYS A 94 -9.78 2.46 12.47
N THR A 95 -10.81 2.34 11.64
CA THR A 95 -12.20 2.61 12.03
C THR A 95 -12.93 1.38 12.55
N GLY A 96 -12.31 0.19 12.48
CA GLY A 96 -12.94 -1.08 12.86
C GLY A 96 -14.11 -1.47 11.94
N SER A 97 -14.21 -0.84 10.78
CA SER A 97 -15.24 -1.10 9.76
C SER A 97 -14.88 -2.28 8.86
N ASP A 98 -14.02 -3.17 9.31
CA ASP A 98 -13.83 -4.43 8.58
C ASP A 98 -15.13 -5.22 8.64
N SER A 99 -16.00 -4.97 7.65
CA SER A 99 -17.08 -5.89 7.32
C SER A 99 -16.40 -7.23 7.02
N ALA A 100 -16.81 -8.22 7.80
CA ALA A 100 -16.41 -9.61 7.76
C ALA A 100 -16.66 -10.25 6.39
N ASP A 101 -15.79 -10.01 5.41
CA ASP A 101 -15.75 -10.74 4.14
C ASP A 101 -14.35 -10.68 3.47
N SER A 102 -13.32 -10.36 4.21
CA SER A 102 -11.94 -10.66 3.79
C SER A 102 -11.11 -11.05 5.01
N GLU A 103 -11.43 -12.21 5.58
CA GLU A 103 -10.46 -13.00 6.34
C GLU A 103 -9.42 -13.55 5.35
N GLU A 104 -8.59 -12.70 4.76
CA GLU A 104 -7.29 -13.11 4.26
C GLU A 104 -6.38 -13.26 5.47
N ASN A 105 -6.43 -14.44 6.01
CA ASN A 105 -5.56 -14.92 7.09
C ASN A 105 -4.11 -14.99 6.54
N PRO A 106 -3.16 -14.18 7.05
CA PRO A 106 -1.75 -14.28 6.61
C PRO A 106 -1.14 -15.67 6.81
N ALA A 107 -1.75 -16.53 7.63
CA ALA A 107 -1.37 -17.93 7.77
C ALA A 107 -1.86 -18.82 6.61
N GLY A 108 -2.93 -18.45 5.89
CA GLY A 108 -3.41 -19.17 4.71
C GLY A 108 -2.54 -18.91 3.48
N GLU A 109 -2.16 -17.66 3.22
CA GLU A 109 -1.25 -17.30 2.13
C GLU A 109 0.14 -17.92 2.28
N SER A 110 0.66 -18.01 3.53
CA SER A 110 1.95 -18.64 3.76
C SER A 110 1.96 -20.15 3.45
N ALA A 111 0.83 -20.84 3.56
CA ALA A 111 0.71 -22.25 3.19
C ALA A 111 0.63 -22.46 1.68
N GLU A 112 -0.06 -21.59 0.95
CA GLU A 112 -0.14 -21.59 -0.51
C GLU A 112 1.22 -21.31 -1.15
N TYR A 113 2.01 -20.41 -0.57
CA TYR A 113 3.33 -20.03 -1.07
C TYR A 113 4.49 -20.75 -0.42
N ALA A 114 4.27 -21.76 0.42
CA ALA A 114 5.33 -22.43 1.18
C ALA A 114 6.46 -22.98 0.27
N GLU A 115 6.11 -23.52 -0.89
CA GLU A 115 7.09 -24.06 -1.85
C GLU A 115 7.94 -22.94 -2.45
N VAL A 116 7.32 -21.88 -2.96
CA VAL A 116 8.03 -20.75 -3.59
C VAL A 116 8.85 -19.96 -2.59
N ILE A 117 8.38 -19.83 -1.34
CA ILE A 117 9.14 -19.24 -0.24
C ILE A 117 10.42 -20.07 0.01
N GLY A 118 10.29 -21.40 0.07
CA GLY A 118 11.44 -22.27 0.22
C GLY A 118 12.43 -22.19 -0.95
N MET A 119 11.94 -22.05 -2.18
CA MET A 119 12.78 -21.81 -3.35
C MET A 119 13.46 -20.45 -3.30
N PHE A 120 12.71 -19.40 -2.92
CA PHE A 120 13.24 -18.05 -2.76
C PHE A 120 14.43 -18.03 -1.80
N HIS A 121 14.29 -18.59 -0.60
CA HIS A 121 15.37 -18.61 0.38
C HIS A 121 16.62 -19.37 -0.10
N ARG A 122 16.43 -20.53 -0.76
CA ARG A 122 17.56 -21.28 -1.34
C ARG A 122 18.35 -20.48 -2.38
N MET A 123 17.69 -19.60 -3.13
CA MET A 123 18.31 -18.83 -4.20
C MET A 123 18.85 -17.47 -3.75
N TRP A 124 18.17 -16.83 -2.79
CA TRP A 124 18.39 -15.40 -2.51
C TRP A 124 18.97 -15.10 -1.13
N ASP A 125 19.04 -16.04 -0.19
CA ASP A 125 19.62 -15.74 1.13
C ASP A 125 21.11 -15.41 1.07
N GLY A 126 21.84 -15.97 0.12
CA GLY A 126 23.25 -15.65 -0.15
C GLY A 126 23.45 -14.43 -1.06
N PHE A 127 22.41 -13.78 -1.53
CA PHE A 127 22.54 -12.61 -2.41
C PHE A 127 23.03 -11.38 -1.62
N PRO A 128 24.09 -10.67 -2.11
CA PRO A 128 24.72 -9.59 -1.36
C PRO A 128 23.91 -8.28 -1.32
N GLY A 129 22.76 -8.24 -1.96
CA GLY A 129 21.84 -7.11 -1.99
C GLY A 129 20.52 -7.43 -1.32
N LEU A 130 19.58 -6.49 -1.38
CA LEU A 130 18.20 -6.67 -0.96
C LEU A 130 17.49 -7.61 -1.95
N ALA A 131 16.80 -8.65 -1.45
CA ALA A 131 15.89 -9.46 -2.26
C ALA A 131 14.60 -9.74 -1.47
N ARG A 132 13.46 -9.63 -2.14
CA ARG A 132 12.13 -9.83 -1.57
C ARG A 132 11.25 -10.54 -2.58
N LEU A 133 10.46 -11.50 -2.11
CA LEU A 133 9.32 -12.03 -2.82
C LEU A 133 8.13 -11.16 -2.45
N ILE A 134 7.47 -10.55 -3.40
CA ILE A 134 6.35 -9.62 -3.17
C ILE A 134 5.17 -9.96 -4.06
N ASP A 135 3.96 -9.70 -3.59
CA ASP A 135 2.73 -9.85 -4.36
C ASP A 135 2.40 -8.60 -5.19
N ARG A 136 1.28 -8.66 -5.93
CA ARG A 136 0.77 -7.53 -6.73
C ARG A 136 0.42 -6.30 -5.87
N ASN A 137 0.08 -6.51 -4.60
CA ASN A 137 -0.31 -5.47 -3.65
C ASN A 137 0.89 -4.93 -2.86
N HIS A 138 2.12 -5.24 -3.30
CA HIS A 138 3.37 -4.85 -2.67
C HIS A 138 3.63 -5.48 -1.29
N HIS A 139 2.85 -6.49 -0.84
CA HIS A 139 3.14 -7.18 0.41
C HIS A 139 4.40 -8.04 0.25
N VAL A 140 5.24 -7.98 1.25
CA VAL A 140 6.44 -8.82 1.33
C VAL A 140 6.01 -10.21 1.81
N ILE A 141 6.15 -11.22 0.96
CA ILE A 141 5.86 -12.62 1.27
C ILE A 141 7.09 -13.29 1.90
N ALA A 142 8.28 -13.01 1.35
CA ALA A 142 9.55 -13.44 1.90
C ALA A 142 10.65 -12.41 1.62
N ALA A 143 11.69 -12.40 2.46
CA ALA A 143 12.81 -11.48 2.34
C ALA A 143 14.12 -12.17 2.73
N ASN A 144 15.21 -11.87 2.01
CA ASN A 144 16.52 -12.37 2.39
C ASN A 144 17.07 -11.63 3.63
N PRO A 145 18.13 -12.14 4.27
CA PRO A 145 18.68 -11.52 5.49
C PRO A 145 18.99 -10.02 5.33
N VAL A 146 19.54 -9.61 4.18
CA VAL A 146 19.87 -8.19 3.92
C VAL A 146 18.61 -7.33 3.84
N ALA A 147 17.53 -7.83 3.29
CA ALA A 147 16.26 -7.11 3.24
C ALA A 147 15.57 -7.06 4.61
N LEU A 148 15.62 -8.13 5.39
CA LEU A 148 15.10 -8.16 6.77
C LEU A 148 15.79 -7.13 7.66
N GLU A 149 17.12 -6.97 7.58
CA GLU A 149 17.87 -5.96 8.32
C GLU A 149 17.45 -4.51 7.95
N LYS A 150 16.88 -4.31 6.77
CA LYS A 150 16.37 -3.00 6.31
C LYS A 150 14.87 -2.80 6.59
N GLY A 151 14.22 -3.73 7.29
CA GLY A 151 12.83 -3.62 7.72
C GLY A 151 11.80 -4.22 6.76
N PHE A 152 12.22 -4.91 5.70
CA PHE A 152 11.31 -5.60 4.78
C PHE A 152 10.89 -6.95 5.34
N ALA A 153 10.15 -6.95 6.43
CA ALA A 153 9.64 -8.18 7.04
C ALA A 153 8.44 -8.75 6.24
N PRO A 154 8.23 -10.09 6.25
CA PRO A 154 7.00 -10.68 5.72
C PRO A 154 5.76 -10.02 6.34
N GLY A 155 4.75 -9.75 5.52
CA GLY A 155 3.54 -9.00 5.88
C GLY A 155 3.68 -7.48 5.80
N SER A 156 4.91 -6.92 5.66
CA SER A 156 5.08 -5.48 5.45
C SER A 156 4.77 -5.08 4.01
N VAL A 157 4.34 -3.84 3.81
CA VAL A 157 4.15 -3.27 2.47
C VAL A 157 5.47 -2.68 2.00
N CYS A 158 6.04 -3.24 0.93
CA CYS A 158 7.33 -2.86 0.37
C CYS A 158 7.47 -1.34 0.15
N ALA A 159 6.43 -0.69 -0.37
CA ALA A 159 6.42 0.74 -0.67
C ALA A 159 6.43 1.65 0.59
N LYS A 160 6.16 1.09 1.77
CA LYS A 160 6.16 1.82 3.05
C LYS A 160 7.48 1.69 3.82
N VAL A 161 8.39 0.83 3.37
CA VAL A 161 9.68 0.60 4.04
C VAL A 161 10.74 1.53 3.48
N GLY A 162 11.31 2.38 4.33
CA GLY A 162 12.35 3.34 3.96
C GLY A 162 11.80 4.67 3.45
N ALA A 163 12.67 5.47 2.82
CA ALA A 163 12.29 6.79 2.33
C ALA A 163 11.46 6.70 1.03
N PRO A 164 10.41 7.54 0.85
CA PRO A 164 9.56 7.50 -0.33
C PRO A 164 10.31 7.62 -1.67
N GLU A 165 11.43 8.33 -1.67
CA GLU A 165 12.24 8.56 -2.87
C GLU A 165 12.85 7.28 -3.45
N ILE A 166 13.08 6.26 -2.61
CA ILE A 166 13.64 4.97 -3.07
C ILE A 166 12.62 4.14 -3.84
N HIS A 167 11.32 4.47 -3.74
CA HIS A 167 10.23 3.78 -4.41
C HIS A 167 9.81 4.47 -5.72
N ARG A 168 10.34 5.67 -6.02
CA ARG A 168 10.05 6.36 -7.28
C ARG A 168 10.44 5.51 -8.48
N GLY A 169 9.53 5.47 -9.48
CA GLY A 169 9.72 4.70 -10.70
C GLY A 169 9.77 3.18 -10.42
N CYS A 170 9.00 2.70 -9.46
CA CYS A 170 8.82 1.27 -9.24
C CYS A 170 8.26 0.62 -10.51
N LYS A 171 8.88 -0.49 -10.95
CA LYS A 171 8.51 -1.19 -12.18
C LYS A 171 7.64 -2.44 -11.91
N LEU A 172 7.11 -2.57 -10.70
CA LEU A 172 6.34 -3.76 -10.30
C LEU A 172 5.11 -3.94 -11.19
N ALA A 173 4.30 -2.90 -11.32
CA ALA A 173 3.08 -2.96 -12.12
C ALA A 173 3.39 -3.18 -13.62
N GLU A 174 4.43 -2.53 -14.16
CA GLU A 174 4.89 -2.77 -15.53
C GLU A 174 5.31 -4.23 -15.71
N MET A 175 6.05 -4.82 -14.77
CA MET A 175 6.45 -6.23 -14.81
C MET A 175 5.23 -7.15 -14.80
N PHE A 176 4.24 -6.93 -13.93
CA PHE A 176 3.02 -7.74 -13.89
C PHE A 176 2.15 -7.60 -15.15
N ARG A 177 2.13 -6.41 -15.76
CA ARG A 177 1.39 -6.17 -16.99
C ARG A 177 1.99 -6.91 -18.18
N THR A 178 3.31 -6.93 -18.30
CA THR A 178 4.01 -7.49 -19.47
C THR A 178 4.44 -8.94 -19.27
N GLY A 179 4.54 -9.41 -18.03
CA GLY A 179 5.14 -10.70 -17.69
C GLY A 179 6.66 -10.77 -17.92
N GLU A 180 7.31 -9.62 -18.18
CA GLU A 180 8.73 -9.55 -18.47
C GLU A 180 9.50 -8.92 -17.32
N ALA A 181 10.72 -9.42 -17.08
CA ALA A 181 11.61 -8.82 -16.09
C ALA A 181 11.92 -7.34 -16.43
N ARG A 182 11.98 -6.51 -15.39
CA ARG A 182 12.35 -5.10 -15.50
C ARG A 182 13.56 -4.80 -14.64
N THR A 183 14.38 -3.88 -15.08
CA THR A 183 15.49 -3.35 -14.31
C THR A 183 15.56 -1.84 -14.48
N ASP A 184 16.07 -1.14 -13.46
CA ASP A 184 16.44 0.27 -13.56
C ASP A 184 17.69 0.60 -12.76
N ARG A 185 18.18 1.82 -12.98
CA ARG A 185 19.33 2.38 -12.29
C ARG A 185 18.99 3.80 -11.84
N VAL A 186 18.24 3.89 -10.74
CA VAL A 186 17.77 5.19 -10.19
C VAL A 186 18.92 6.02 -9.61
N ILE A 187 19.89 5.35 -9.01
CA ILE A 187 21.15 5.97 -8.54
C ILE A 187 22.32 5.31 -9.30
N PRO A 188 23.38 6.05 -9.65
CA PRO A 188 24.48 5.53 -10.44
C PRO A 188 25.07 4.19 -9.94
N ASP A 189 25.08 4.02 -8.62
CA ASP A 189 25.72 2.88 -7.96
C ASP A 189 24.69 1.81 -7.51
N ARG A 190 23.41 1.91 -7.91
CA ARG A 190 22.36 0.97 -7.48
C ARG A 190 21.52 0.50 -8.66
N VAL A 191 21.47 -0.81 -8.84
CA VAL A 191 20.54 -1.48 -9.77
C VAL A 191 19.39 -2.09 -8.98
N ARG A 192 18.18 -1.91 -9.50
CA ARG A 192 16.96 -2.59 -9.02
C ARG A 192 16.44 -3.50 -10.13
N GLY A 193 15.79 -4.60 -9.73
CA GLY A 193 15.14 -5.50 -10.67
C GLY A 193 13.84 -6.05 -10.12
N TRP A 194 12.90 -6.30 -11.02
CA TRP A 194 11.61 -6.92 -10.79
C TRP A 194 11.50 -8.10 -11.75
N MET A 195 11.39 -9.30 -11.24
CA MET A 195 11.37 -10.53 -12.01
C MET A 195 10.09 -11.31 -11.75
N PRO A 196 9.35 -11.73 -12.79
CA PRO A 196 8.22 -12.63 -12.61
C PRO A 196 8.71 -13.97 -12.05
N VAL A 197 7.84 -14.64 -11.31
CA VAL A 197 8.10 -15.96 -10.75
C VAL A 197 7.33 -17.00 -11.59
N GLU A 198 8.04 -17.91 -12.24
CA GLU A 198 7.42 -18.94 -13.07
C GLU A 198 6.49 -19.82 -12.24
N GLY A 199 5.27 -20.05 -12.72
CA GLY A 199 4.23 -20.80 -12.01
C GLY A 199 3.44 -19.98 -10.98
N TYR A 200 3.86 -18.74 -10.66
CA TYR A 200 3.22 -17.86 -9.68
C TYR A 200 2.99 -16.47 -10.29
N PRO A 201 1.94 -16.29 -11.10
CA PRO A 201 1.72 -15.06 -11.88
C PRO A 201 1.45 -13.81 -11.02
N ASP A 202 1.16 -13.99 -9.72
CA ASP A 202 0.90 -12.91 -8.76
C ASP A 202 2.11 -12.58 -7.89
N LEU A 203 3.25 -13.23 -8.13
CA LEU A 203 4.48 -13.02 -7.36
C LEU A 203 5.60 -12.42 -8.21
N CYS A 204 6.42 -11.62 -7.56
CA CYS A 204 7.60 -10.96 -8.12
C CYS A 204 8.80 -11.11 -7.18
N VAL A 205 9.96 -11.44 -7.70
CA VAL A 205 11.21 -11.21 -6.98
C VAL A 205 11.69 -9.80 -7.29
N HIS A 206 11.65 -8.93 -6.27
CA HIS A 206 12.19 -7.59 -6.32
C HIS A 206 13.52 -7.53 -5.60
N PHE A 207 14.59 -7.17 -6.31
CA PHE A 207 15.93 -7.05 -5.74
C PHE A 207 16.54 -5.66 -5.96
N ALA A 208 17.51 -5.33 -5.14
CA ALA A 208 18.36 -4.17 -5.32
C ALA A 208 19.78 -4.47 -4.87
N VAL A 209 20.77 -4.11 -5.68
CA VAL A 209 22.17 -4.32 -5.38
C VAL A 209 22.98 -3.06 -5.64
N MET A 210 23.96 -2.79 -4.77
CA MET A 210 24.93 -1.72 -4.98
C MET A 210 26.04 -2.23 -5.89
N ILE A 211 26.37 -1.46 -6.91
CA ILE A 211 27.52 -1.72 -7.78
C ILE A 211 28.72 -0.99 -7.20
N PRO A 212 29.80 -1.68 -6.86
CA PRO A 212 31.02 -1.03 -6.43
C PRO A 212 31.52 -0.04 -7.49
N LYS A 213 32.00 1.13 -7.04
CA LYS A 213 32.71 2.05 -7.93
C LYS A 213 34.01 1.40 -8.37
N GLU A 214 34.29 1.43 -9.67
CA GLU A 214 35.60 1.10 -10.16
C GLU A 214 36.63 2.08 -9.53
N SER A 215 37.61 1.54 -8.84
CA SER A 215 38.70 2.29 -8.17
C SER A 215 39.74 2.75 -9.17
#